data_f119839965510b7ab5a4ba96697cef65
#
_entry.id   f119839965510b7ab5a4ba96697cef65
#
_cell.length_a   1.000
_cell.length_b   1.000
_cell.length_c   1.000
_cell.angle_alpha   90.00
_cell.angle_beta   90.00
_cell.angle_gamma   90.00
#
_symmetry.space_group_name_H-M   'P 1'
#
loop_
_entity.id
_entity.type
_entity.pdbx_description
1 polymer ?
#
loop_
_entity_poly.entity_id
_entity_poly.type
_entity_poly.pdbx_seq_one_letter_code
_entity_poly.pdbx_strand_id
1 'polypeptide(L)'
;VTGVQTCALPISQNAKYIESILRQLSLWDKRKTKLIELSGGMKRRVLIAKALSHEPLVLFLDEPTAGVDVELRKDMWKIIRSLKANGVTIILTTHYIEEAENLADRVGFINNGEILLIEDKQLLINKMGKKTLSIHIENRIDNIPENLKKYKLEISNNGNTLIYNYDINNKKIEITKLLNDL
;
A
#
# COMPACT_ATOMS: atom_id res chain seq x y z
N VAL A 1 11.97 9.01 13.96
CA VAL A 1 11.67 10.46 13.90
C VAL A 1 10.96 10.69 12.57
N THR A 2 9.63 10.76 12.59
CA THR A 2 8.82 11.05 11.40
C THR A 2 8.95 12.54 11.08
N GLY A 3 9.70 12.91 10.05
CA GLY A 3 9.87 14.28 9.61
C GLY A 3 8.71 14.71 8.72
N VAL A 4 7.90 15.67 9.19
CA VAL A 4 6.98 16.45 8.35
C VAL A 4 7.64 17.79 8.11
N GLN A 5 8.13 18.04 6.88
CA GLN A 5 8.63 19.35 6.50
C GLN A 5 7.53 20.17 5.83
N THR A 6 7.28 21.37 6.35
CA THR A 6 6.29 22.30 5.84
C THR A 6 6.91 23.69 5.65
N CYS A 7 6.72 24.29 4.48
CA CYS A 7 6.96 25.70 4.27
C CYS A 7 5.78 26.49 4.87
N ALA A 8 6.02 27.23 5.95
CA ALA A 8 4.97 27.88 6.71
C ALA A 8 4.51 29.20 6.08
N LEU A 9 3.21 29.27 5.76
CA LEU A 9 2.46 30.53 5.67
C LEU A 9 1.71 30.79 6.99
N PRO A 10 1.39 32.05 7.37
CA PRO A 10 0.84 32.36 8.69
C PRO A 10 -0.55 31.75 8.90
N ILE A 11 -0.71 31.04 10.01
CA ILE A 11 -1.86 30.26 10.45
C ILE A 11 -3.13 31.09 10.72
N SER A 12 -3.09 32.42 10.59
CA SER A 12 -4.04 33.33 11.26
C SER A 12 -5.40 33.53 10.60
N GLN A 13 -5.74 32.93 9.46
CA GLN A 13 -6.96 33.35 8.74
C GLN A 13 -8.03 32.26 8.52
N ASN A 14 -7.85 31.01 8.95
CA ASN A 14 -8.82 29.99 8.57
C ASN A 14 -9.29 29.05 9.70
N ALA A 15 -9.92 29.60 10.74
CA ALA A 15 -10.52 28.78 11.81
C ALA A 15 -11.52 27.74 11.28
N LYS A 16 -12.27 28.08 10.24
CA LYS A 16 -13.22 27.16 9.58
C LYS A 16 -12.50 26.03 8.86
N TYR A 17 -11.40 26.33 8.20
CA TYR A 17 -10.58 25.34 7.53
C TYR A 17 -9.93 24.37 8.53
N ILE A 18 -9.36 24.90 9.61
CA ILE A 18 -8.79 24.08 10.69
C ILE A 18 -9.88 23.19 11.33
N GLU A 19 -11.07 23.72 11.56
CA GLU A 19 -12.20 22.91 12.02
C GLU A 19 -12.53 21.78 11.03
N SER A 20 -12.60 22.08 9.73
CA SER A 20 -12.88 21.08 8.70
C SER A 20 -11.84 19.96 8.69
N ILE A 21 -10.54 20.29 8.79
CA ILE A 21 -9.45 19.32 8.90
C ILE A 21 -9.61 18.45 10.15
N LEU A 22 -9.83 19.08 11.31
CA LEU A 22 -9.96 18.31 12.56
C LEU A 22 -11.17 17.38 12.53
N ARG A 23 -12.29 17.77 11.90
CA ARG A 23 -13.44 16.91 11.70
C ARG A 23 -13.13 15.76 10.74
N GLN A 24 -12.50 16.04 9.61
CA GLN A 24 -12.08 15.05 8.62
C GLN A 24 -11.13 14.01 9.21
N LEU A 25 -10.25 14.43 10.11
CA LEU A 25 -9.30 13.57 10.82
C LEU A 25 -9.89 12.91 12.08
N SER A 26 -11.18 13.13 12.38
CA SER A 26 -11.86 12.66 13.60
C SER A 26 -11.18 13.12 14.90
N LEU A 27 -10.69 14.36 14.92
CA LEU A 27 -9.99 14.97 16.05
C LEU A 27 -10.80 16.11 16.71
N TRP A 28 -11.92 16.54 16.11
CA TRP A 28 -12.66 17.71 16.58
C TRP A 28 -13.09 17.61 18.05
N ASP A 29 -13.59 16.46 18.47
CA ASP A 29 -14.04 16.24 19.86
C ASP A 29 -12.89 16.22 20.85
N LYS A 30 -11.68 15.96 20.37
CA LYS A 30 -10.43 15.95 21.16
C LYS A 30 -9.60 17.22 21.04
N ARG A 31 -10.11 18.29 20.38
CA ARG A 31 -9.35 19.52 20.11
C ARG A 31 -8.83 20.26 21.34
N LYS A 32 -9.42 20.00 22.52
CA LYS A 32 -9.00 20.58 23.83
C LYS A 32 -8.17 19.60 24.68
N THR A 33 -8.04 18.34 24.24
CA THR A 33 -7.27 17.32 24.95
C THR A 33 -5.78 17.56 24.75
N LYS A 34 -5.01 17.41 25.83
CA LYS A 34 -3.54 17.55 25.76
C LYS A 34 -2.96 16.46 24.86
N LEU A 35 -1.93 16.80 24.11
CA LEU A 35 -1.29 15.87 23.14
C LEU A 35 -0.79 14.59 23.83
N ILE A 36 -0.32 14.68 25.06
CA ILE A 36 0.19 13.54 25.82
C ILE A 36 -0.90 12.49 26.12
N GLU A 37 -2.15 12.92 26.26
CA GLU A 37 -3.31 12.09 26.58
C GLU A 37 -3.91 11.38 25.36
N LEU A 38 -3.45 11.74 24.14
CA LEU A 38 -3.92 11.16 22.90
C LEU A 38 -3.25 9.81 22.64
N SER A 39 -3.99 8.88 22.02
CA SER A 39 -3.41 7.61 21.52
C SER A 39 -2.36 7.85 20.44
N GLY A 40 -1.50 6.86 20.19
CA GLY A 40 -0.47 6.96 19.14
C GLY A 40 -1.03 7.32 17.76
N GLY A 41 -2.14 6.69 17.38
CA GLY A 41 -2.83 7.00 16.14
C GLY A 41 -3.44 8.39 16.09
N MET A 42 -4.00 8.88 17.22
CA MET A 42 -4.50 10.25 17.30
C MET A 42 -3.36 11.27 17.22
N LYS A 43 -2.22 11.01 17.86
CA LYS A 43 -1.02 11.85 17.75
C LYS A 43 -0.56 11.96 16.30
N ARG A 44 -0.59 10.85 15.55
CA ARG A 44 -0.25 10.82 14.11
C ARG A 44 -1.21 11.66 13.28
N ARG A 45 -2.52 11.54 13.53
CA ARG A 45 -3.53 12.38 12.87
C ARG A 45 -3.32 13.88 13.20
N VAL A 46 -2.90 14.21 14.42
CA VAL A 46 -2.55 15.61 14.79
C VAL A 46 -1.36 16.11 13.99
N LEU A 47 -0.34 15.29 13.73
CA LEU A 47 0.79 15.69 12.88
C LEU A 47 0.33 15.97 11.44
N ILE A 48 -0.58 15.15 10.89
CA ILE A 48 -1.19 15.40 9.57
C ILE A 48 -2.01 16.68 9.61
N ALA A 49 -2.85 16.89 10.64
CA ALA A 49 -3.61 18.13 10.80
C ALA A 49 -2.72 19.36 10.81
N LYS A 50 -1.59 19.30 11.54
CA LYS A 50 -0.58 20.35 11.56
C LYS A 50 0.01 20.60 10.19
N ALA A 51 0.35 19.55 9.44
CA ALA A 51 0.89 19.67 8.10
C ALA A 51 -0.11 20.26 7.10
N LEU A 52 -1.41 20.03 7.30
CA LEU A 52 -2.48 20.55 6.46
C LEU A 52 -2.91 21.98 6.84
N SER A 53 -2.59 22.46 8.04
CA SER A 53 -3.11 23.72 8.58
C SER A 53 -2.79 24.97 7.76
N HIS A 54 -1.86 24.90 6.84
CA HIS A 54 -1.44 25.98 5.94
C HIS A 54 -1.78 25.70 4.45
N GLU A 55 -2.73 24.80 4.20
CA GLU A 55 -3.27 24.49 2.86
C GLU A 55 -2.17 24.08 1.84
N PRO A 56 -1.33 23.09 2.15
CA PRO A 56 -0.25 22.72 1.25
C PRO A 56 -0.78 22.12 -0.05
N LEU A 57 -0.17 22.46 -1.17
CA LEU A 57 -0.41 21.79 -2.45
C LEU A 57 0.23 20.40 -2.50
N VAL A 58 1.32 20.22 -1.75
CA VAL A 58 2.07 18.95 -1.68
C VAL A 58 2.30 18.58 -0.22
N LEU A 59 1.95 17.35 0.12
CA LEU A 59 2.11 16.77 1.46
C LEU A 59 3.08 15.59 1.39
N PHE A 60 4.14 15.65 2.21
CA PHE A 60 5.09 14.55 2.37
C PHE A 60 4.74 13.77 3.65
N LEU A 61 4.60 12.47 3.51
CA LEU A 61 4.32 11.54 4.60
C LEU A 61 5.38 10.45 4.64
N ASP A 62 6.18 10.46 5.70
CA ASP A 62 7.21 9.46 5.89
C ASP A 62 6.67 8.34 6.77
N GLU A 63 6.53 7.14 6.18
CA GLU A 63 5.98 5.94 6.80
C GLU A 63 4.70 6.19 7.65
N PRO A 64 3.64 6.77 7.06
CA PRO A 64 2.49 7.28 7.83
C PRO A 64 1.79 6.21 8.67
N THR A 65 1.88 4.93 8.29
CA THR A 65 1.21 3.83 8.99
C THR A 65 2.16 2.84 9.66
N ALA A 66 3.45 3.15 9.75
CA ALA A 66 4.39 2.27 10.42
C ALA A 66 4.05 2.10 11.91
N GLY A 67 4.05 0.84 12.40
CA GLY A 67 3.79 0.53 13.80
C GLY A 67 2.35 0.77 14.27
N VAL A 68 1.38 0.91 13.36
CA VAL A 68 -0.05 0.94 13.69
C VAL A 68 -0.72 -0.39 13.38
N ASP A 69 -1.78 -0.70 14.13
CA ASP A 69 -2.60 -1.88 13.87
C ASP A 69 -3.35 -1.79 12.53
N VAL A 70 -3.88 -2.92 12.08
CA VAL A 70 -4.51 -3.06 10.75
C VAL A 70 -5.73 -2.15 10.58
N GLU A 71 -6.52 -1.98 11.65
CA GLU A 71 -7.76 -1.20 11.60
C GLU A 71 -7.44 0.29 11.50
N LEU A 72 -6.52 0.77 12.32
CA LEU A 72 -6.05 2.14 12.29
C LEU A 72 -5.34 2.48 10.97
N ARG A 73 -4.61 1.53 10.38
CA ARG A 73 -4.00 1.68 9.06
C ARG A 73 -5.05 1.93 7.98
N LYS A 74 -6.13 1.16 7.96
CA LYS A 74 -7.25 1.34 7.02
C LYS A 74 -7.91 2.72 7.18
N ASP A 75 -8.07 3.19 8.41
CA ASP A 75 -8.62 4.52 8.66
C ASP A 75 -7.69 5.64 8.17
N MET A 76 -6.38 5.49 8.37
CA MET A 76 -5.39 6.42 7.81
C MET A 76 -5.44 6.44 6.27
N TRP A 77 -5.60 5.28 5.62
CA TRP A 77 -5.75 5.23 4.17
C TRP A 77 -7.01 5.94 3.68
N LYS A 78 -8.14 5.85 4.40
CA LYS A 78 -9.35 6.62 4.07
C LYS A 78 -9.07 8.13 4.10
N ILE A 79 -8.36 8.59 5.13
CA ILE A 79 -7.98 9.98 5.28
C ILE A 79 -7.09 10.43 4.12
N ILE A 80 -6.03 9.67 3.82
CA ILE A 80 -5.10 9.98 2.73
C ILE A 80 -5.83 10.05 1.37
N ARG A 81 -6.74 9.09 1.10
CA ARG A 81 -7.57 9.13 -0.12
C ARG A 81 -8.47 10.37 -0.17
N SER A 82 -9.07 10.76 0.95
CA SER A 82 -9.90 11.95 1.02
C SER A 82 -9.10 13.22 0.74
N LEU A 83 -7.88 13.35 1.28
CA LEU A 83 -6.98 14.47 1.00
C LEU A 83 -6.61 14.55 -0.48
N LYS A 84 -6.28 13.40 -1.07
CA LYS A 84 -5.99 13.28 -2.49
C LYS A 84 -7.20 13.70 -3.35
N ALA A 85 -8.40 13.25 -3.00
CA ALA A 85 -9.64 13.61 -3.70
C ALA A 85 -9.94 15.12 -3.61
N ASN A 86 -9.45 15.79 -2.56
CA ASN A 86 -9.53 17.23 -2.37
C ASN A 86 -8.40 18.00 -3.07
N GLY A 87 -7.61 17.37 -3.92
CA GLY A 87 -6.59 18.01 -4.76
C GLY A 87 -5.21 18.14 -4.13
N VAL A 88 -4.96 17.58 -2.94
CA VAL A 88 -3.64 17.56 -2.33
C VAL A 88 -2.76 16.53 -3.04
N THR A 89 -1.61 16.93 -3.55
CA THR A 89 -0.59 15.99 -4.04
C THR A 89 0.12 15.35 -2.85
N ILE A 90 0.13 14.02 -2.79
CA ILE A 90 0.72 13.30 -1.67
C ILE A 90 1.92 12.49 -2.14
N ILE A 91 3.06 12.69 -1.48
CA ILE A 91 4.25 11.87 -1.62
C ILE A 91 4.43 11.14 -0.29
N LEU A 92 4.35 9.82 -0.33
CA LEU A 92 4.53 8.99 0.86
C LEU A 92 5.66 7.98 0.67
N THR A 93 6.40 7.71 1.74
CA THR A 93 7.31 6.59 1.80
C THR A 93 6.66 5.45 2.57
N THR A 94 6.90 4.22 2.15
CA THR A 94 6.41 3.03 2.84
C THR A 94 7.24 1.81 2.48
N HIS A 95 7.33 0.86 3.38
CA HIS A 95 7.86 -0.48 3.12
C HIS A 95 6.73 -1.53 3.00
N TYR A 96 5.47 -1.11 3.08
CA TYR A 96 4.31 -1.97 2.90
C TYR A 96 3.80 -1.89 1.46
N ILE A 97 3.96 -2.96 0.70
CA ILE A 97 3.47 -3.06 -0.70
C ILE A 97 1.97 -2.80 -0.76
N GLU A 98 1.20 -3.33 0.20
CA GLU A 98 -0.25 -3.15 0.29
C GLU A 98 -0.65 -1.67 0.40
N GLU A 99 0.14 -0.83 1.08
CA GLU A 99 -0.09 0.61 1.18
C GLU A 99 0.10 1.28 -0.18
N ALA A 100 1.18 0.96 -0.89
CA ALA A 100 1.42 1.46 -2.24
C ALA A 100 0.31 1.03 -3.20
N GLU A 101 -0.13 -0.23 -3.15
CA GLU A 101 -1.25 -0.74 -3.96
C GLU A 101 -2.56 0.00 -3.70
N ASN A 102 -2.84 0.37 -2.44
CA ASN A 102 -4.08 1.01 -2.05
C ASN A 102 -4.12 2.52 -2.28
N LEU A 103 -2.99 3.22 -2.19
CA LEU A 103 -2.95 4.68 -2.14
C LEU A 103 -2.30 5.33 -3.37
N ALA A 104 -1.27 4.71 -3.93
CA ALA A 104 -0.47 5.33 -4.96
C ALA A 104 -1.13 5.31 -6.35
N ASP A 105 -0.85 6.31 -7.17
CA ASP A 105 -1.04 6.29 -8.62
C ASP A 105 0.24 5.84 -9.31
N ARG A 106 1.38 6.32 -8.80
CA ARG A 106 2.72 5.98 -9.27
C ARG A 106 3.55 5.47 -8.10
N VAL A 107 4.43 4.53 -8.37
CA VAL A 107 5.31 3.92 -7.36
C VAL A 107 6.76 4.08 -7.81
N GLY A 108 7.61 4.54 -6.88
CA GLY A 108 9.04 4.58 -7.05
C GLY A 108 9.73 3.57 -6.12
N PHE A 109 10.69 2.83 -6.64
CA PHE A 109 11.55 1.95 -5.86
C PHE A 109 12.87 2.62 -5.59
N ILE A 110 13.24 2.66 -4.31
CA ILE A 110 14.53 3.21 -3.85
C ILE A 110 15.35 2.08 -3.26
N ASN A 111 16.61 1.99 -3.67
CA ASN A 111 17.58 1.08 -3.10
C ASN A 111 18.94 1.80 -2.97
N ASN A 112 19.57 1.70 -1.82
CA ASN A 112 20.87 2.34 -1.52
C ASN A 112 20.91 3.85 -1.84
N GLY A 113 19.79 4.57 -1.67
CA GLY A 113 19.70 6.00 -1.93
C GLY A 113 19.44 6.37 -3.41
N GLU A 114 19.36 5.39 -4.29
CA GLU A 114 19.09 5.59 -5.72
C GLU A 114 17.68 5.16 -6.09
N ILE A 115 17.03 5.92 -6.97
CA ILE A 115 15.74 5.56 -7.54
C ILE A 115 15.97 4.59 -8.69
N LEU A 116 15.55 3.35 -8.50
CA LEU A 116 15.70 2.28 -9.51
C LEU A 116 14.64 2.36 -10.61
N LEU A 117 13.43 2.73 -10.24
CA LEU A 117 12.28 2.72 -11.15
C LEU A 117 11.21 3.66 -10.60
N ILE A 118 10.54 4.40 -11.49
CA ILE A 118 9.27 5.08 -11.19
C ILE A 118 8.28 4.69 -12.28
N GLU A 119 7.17 4.10 -11.88
CA GLU A 119 6.17 3.61 -12.84
C GLU A 119 4.74 3.87 -12.36
N ASP A 120 3.79 3.88 -13.29
CA ASP A 120 2.38 3.80 -12.97
C ASP A 120 2.08 2.50 -12.20
N LYS A 121 1.27 2.60 -11.15
CA LYS A 121 0.94 1.46 -10.29
C LYS A 121 0.34 0.29 -11.09
N GLN A 122 -0.56 0.58 -12.03
CA GLN A 122 -1.24 -0.47 -12.79
C GLN A 122 -0.28 -1.19 -13.73
N LEU A 123 0.63 -0.45 -14.36
CA LEU A 123 1.68 -1.03 -15.19
C LEU A 123 2.62 -1.91 -14.37
N LEU A 124 2.95 -1.45 -13.15
CA LEU A 124 3.80 -2.20 -12.23
C LEU A 124 3.13 -3.50 -11.79
N ILE A 125 1.87 -3.45 -11.36
CA ILE A 125 1.09 -4.64 -10.97
C ILE A 125 1.02 -5.63 -12.14
N ASN A 126 0.81 -5.15 -13.36
CA ASN A 126 0.77 -6.00 -14.55
C ASN A 126 2.13 -6.65 -14.85
N LYS A 127 3.22 -5.91 -14.65
CA LYS A 127 4.59 -6.45 -14.83
C LYS A 127 4.98 -7.46 -13.74
N MET A 128 4.58 -7.21 -12.49
CA MET A 128 4.87 -8.06 -11.33
C MET A 128 3.80 -9.12 -11.06
N GLY A 129 2.67 -9.05 -11.75
CA GLY A 129 1.45 -9.80 -11.47
C GLY A 129 1.49 -11.29 -11.80
N LYS A 130 2.65 -11.82 -12.18
CA LYS A 130 2.82 -13.28 -12.31
C LYS A 130 3.05 -13.87 -10.93
N LYS A 131 2.05 -14.59 -10.41
CA LYS A 131 2.21 -15.44 -9.23
C LYS A 131 2.66 -16.82 -9.68
N THR A 132 3.51 -17.41 -8.86
CA THR A 132 3.99 -18.76 -9.06
C THR A 132 3.41 -19.65 -7.97
N LEU A 133 2.71 -20.70 -8.38
CA LEU A 133 2.29 -21.78 -7.49
C LEU A 133 3.30 -22.92 -7.63
N SER A 134 3.98 -23.26 -6.54
CA SER A 134 4.88 -24.41 -6.47
C SER A 134 4.16 -25.58 -5.81
N ILE A 135 4.02 -26.69 -6.54
CA ILE A 135 3.36 -27.92 -6.10
C ILE A 135 4.44 -28.95 -5.87
N HIS A 136 4.67 -29.32 -4.61
CA HIS A 136 5.63 -30.36 -4.27
C HIS A 136 4.96 -31.74 -4.41
N ILE A 137 5.64 -32.63 -5.11
CA ILE A 137 5.19 -34.00 -5.37
C ILE A 137 6.14 -35.00 -4.72
N GLU A 138 5.60 -36.08 -4.18
CA GLU A 138 6.39 -37.10 -3.47
C GLU A 138 7.34 -37.85 -4.41
N ASN A 139 6.86 -38.21 -5.59
CA ASN A 139 7.63 -38.96 -6.57
C ASN A 139 8.15 -38.02 -7.66
N ARG A 140 9.43 -38.18 -7.98
CA ARG A 140 10.03 -37.47 -9.11
C ARG A 140 9.34 -37.80 -10.41
N ILE A 141 9.06 -36.79 -11.21
CA ILE A 141 8.56 -36.91 -12.57
C ILE A 141 9.51 -36.26 -13.56
N ASP A 142 9.71 -36.93 -14.68
CA ASP A 142 10.52 -36.41 -15.79
C ASP A 142 9.67 -35.76 -16.86
N ASN A 143 8.38 -36.05 -16.90
CA ASN A 143 7.44 -35.49 -17.88
C ASN A 143 6.12 -35.13 -17.22
N ILE A 144 5.49 -34.05 -17.74
CA ILE A 144 4.16 -33.61 -17.28
C ILE A 144 3.10 -34.59 -17.82
N PRO A 145 2.23 -35.15 -16.97
CA PRO A 145 1.11 -36.00 -17.37
C PRO A 145 0.22 -35.32 -18.39
N GLU A 146 -0.37 -36.12 -19.33
CA GLU A 146 -1.19 -35.61 -20.44
C GLU A 146 -2.36 -34.73 -19.96
N ASN A 147 -3.03 -35.13 -18.87
CA ASN A 147 -4.15 -34.39 -18.28
C ASN A 147 -3.74 -33.01 -17.74
N LEU A 148 -2.44 -32.79 -17.41
CA LEU A 148 -1.92 -31.56 -16.86
C LEU A 148 -1.24 -30.64 -17.88
N LYS A 149 -0.98 -31.13 -19.11
CA LYS A 149 -0.33 -30.32 -20.17
C LYS A 149 -1.08 -29.04 -20.52
N LYS A 150 -2.41 -29.03 -20.37
CA LYS A 150 -3.27 -27.84 -20.61
C LYS A 150 -2.95 -26.66 -19.68
N TYR A 151 -2.29 -26.87 -18.54
CA TYR A 151 -1.99 -25.84 -17.56
C TYR A 151 -0.63 -25.18 -17.75
N LYS A 152 0.15 -25.57 -18.76
CA LYS A 152 1.49 -25.01 -19.03
C LYS A 152 2.40 -25.02 -17.81
N LEU A 153 2.42 -26.15 -17.10
CA LEU A 153 3.29 -26.37 -15.96
C LEU A 153 4.75 -26.50 -16.40
N GLU A 154 5.65 -26.09 -15.52
CA GLU A 154 7.09 -26.34 -15.67
C GLU A 154 7.56 -27.29 -14.57
N ILE A 155 8.49 -28.19 -14.89
CA ILE A 155 9.10 -29.09 -13.89
C ILE A 155 10.39 -28.41 -13.41
N SER A 156 10.56 -28.32 -12.10
CA SER A 156 11.81 -27.79 -11.52
C SER A 156 12.98 -28.72 -11.82
N ASN A 157 14.21 -28.20 -11.74
CA ASN A 157 15.45 -28.94 -12.02
C ASN A 157 15.61 -30.23 -11.18
N ASN A 158 14.91 -30.34 -10.05
CA ASN A 158 14.94 -31.53 -9.17
C ASN A 158 13.87 -32.58 -9.52
N GLY A 159 12.94 -32.28 -10.43
CA GLY A 159 11.87 -33.19 -10.83
C GLY A 159 10.75 -33.41 -9.78
N ASN A 160 10.87 -32.80 -8.58
CA ASN A 160 9.92 -33.00 -7.48
C ASN A 160 9.01 -31.81 -7.25
N THR A 161 9.01 -30.81 -8.14
CA THR A 161 8.16 -29.64 -8.00
C THR A 161 7.63 -29.21 -9.35
N LEU A 162 6.31 -29.09 -9.45
CA LEU A 162 5.62 -28.48 -10.56
C LEU A 162 5.45 -27.00 -10.30
N ILE A 163 5.77 -26.17 -11.26
CA ILE A 163 5.69 -24.71 -11.21
C ILE A 163 4.57 -24.26 -12.15
N TYR A 164 3.58 -23.59 -11.60
CA TYR A 164 2.49 -22.96 -12.34
C TYR A 164 2.57 -21.46 -12.25
N ASN A 165 2.88 -20.79 -13.35
CA ASN A 165 2.90 -19.33 -13.44
C ASN A 165 1.53 -18.84 -13.90
N TYR A 166 0.84 -18.03 -13.07
CA TYR A 166 -0.48 -17.51 -13.38
C TYR A 166 -0.57 -16.00 -13.15
N ASP A 167 -1.43 -15.35 -13.93
CA ASP A 167 -1.75 -13.94 -13.78
C ASP A 167 -2.87 -13.77 -12.73
N ILE A 168 -2.67 -12.87 -11.77
CA ILE A 168 -3.65 -12.58 -10.70
C ILE A 168 -4.97 -12.12 -11.27
N ASN A 169 -4.94 -11.41 -12.40
CA ASN A 169 -6.15 -10.89 -13.05
C ASN A 169 -6.95 -11.99 -13.77
N ASN A 170 -6.35 -13.16 -13.98
CA ASN A 170 -6.92 -14.27 -14.75
C ASN A 170 -7.20 -15.53 -13.91
N LYS A 171 -7.87 -15.41 -12.74
CA LYS A 171 -8.75 -16.46 -12.23
C LYS A 171 -8.28 -17.43 -11.14
N LYS A 172 -8.93 -17.29 -10.01
CA LYS A 172 -9.17 -18.35 -9.01
C LYS A 172 -9.68 -19.67 -9.62
N ILE A 173 -10.38 -19.63 -10.75
CA ILE A 173 -11.01 -20.80 -11.40
C ILE A 173 -9.99 -21.78 -11.97
N GLU A 174 -8.85 -21.30 -12.48
CA GLU A 174 -7.83 -22.18 -13.07
C GLU A 174 -7.03 -22.95 -12.03
N ILE A 175 -6.74 -22.34 -10.87
CA ILE A 175 -6.02 -23.01 -9.77
C ILE A 175 -6.88 -24.13 -9.16
N THR A 176 -8.16 -23.87 -8.94
CA THR A 176 -9.08 -24.89 -8.40
C THR A 176 -9.21 -26.08 -9.36
N LYS A 177 -9.29 -25.83 -10.66
CA LYS A 177 -9.31 -26.90 -11.66
C LYS A 177 -7.99 -27.68 -11.71
N LEU A 178 -6.86 -26.97 -11.64
CA LEU A 178 -5.55 -27.61 -11.60
C LEU A 178 -5.42 -28.54 -10.39
N LEU A 179 -5.84 -28.06 -9.20
CA LEU A 179 -5.77 -28.86 -7.96
C LEU A 179 -6.71 -30.07 -7.97
N ASN A 180 -7.82 -30.02 -8.71
CA ASN A 180 -8.73 -31.16 -8.88
C ASN A 180 -8.24 -32.18 -9.91
N ASP A 181 -7.38 -31.77 -10.85
CA ASP A 181 -6.85 -32.61 -11.90
C ASP A 181 -5.49 -33.25 -11.52
N LEU A 182 -4.89 -32.82 -10.38
CA LEU A 182 -3.68 -33.39 -9.76
C LEU A 182 -4.00 -34.68 -9.01
#